data_7584713227534ba79571bdf1f151326f
#
_entry.id   7584713227534ba79571bdf1f151326f
#
_cell.length_a   1.000
_cell.length_b   1.000
_cell.length_c   1.000
_cell.angle_alpha   90.00
_cell.angle_beta   90.00
_cell.angle_gamma   90.00
#
_symmetry.space_group_name_H-M   'P 1'
#
loop_
_entity.id
_entity.type
_entity.pdbx_description
1 polymer ?
#
loop_
_entity_poly.entity_id
_entity_poly.type
_entity_poly.pdbx_seq_one_letter_code
_entity_poly.pdbx_strand_id
1 'polypeptide(L)'
;MNKEIMIGNHKISEDSPTFVIAEMSANHLMDFDRAVAIMQAAKDAGADAIKIQTYTPDTITLDCDDPCFQITQGTIWDGTTLHKLYETAYTPWEWQPKLKKIAEEMGLVFFSSPFDLTSIDFLEEMEVPVYKVASFEINDIPFIRKIARTGKPIIMSTGIAYLADIELALRTCKEEGNENVILLKCTSAYPAPVSYTHLR
;
A
#
# COMPACT_ATOMS: atom_id res chain seq x y z
N MET A 1 -9.78 18.67 1.00
CA MET A 1 -9.11 17.85 -0.01
C MET A 1 -9.01 18.61 -1.31
N ASN A 2 -7.86 18.55 -1.96
CA ASN A 2 -7.65 19.19 -3.25
C ASN A 2 -8.42 18.46 -4.35
N LYS A 3 -8.94 19.21 -5.34
CA LYS A 3 -9.65 18.62 -6.48
C LYS A 3 -8.72 18.04 -7.54
N GLU A 4 -7.47 18.46 -7.54
CA GLU A 4 -6.43 17.98 -8.43
C GLU A 4 -5.21 17.60 -7.59
N ILE A 5 -4.71 16.37 -7.76
CA ILE A 5 -3.56 15.83 -7.03
C ILE A 5 -2.58 15.28 -8.06
N MET A 6 -1.29 15.58 -7.88
CA MET A 6 -0.23 15.04 -8.73
C MET A 6 0.41 13.81 -8.07
N ILE A 7 0.49 12.71 -8.79
CA ILE A 7 1.27 11.51 -8.42
C ILE A 7 2.36 11.33 -9.48
N GLY A 8 3.60 11.66 -9.14
CA GLY A 8 4.64 11.78 -10.14
C GLY A 8 4.20 12.79 -11.24
N ASN A 9 4.17 12.36 -12.48
CA ASN A 9 3.73 13.16 -13.62
C ASN A 9 2.23 13.00 -13.95
N HIS A 10 1.49 12.23 -13.19
CA HIS A 10 0.08 11.95 -13.44
C HIS A 10 -0.81 12.88 -12.63
N LYS A 11 -1.73 13.56 -13.33
CA LYS A 11 -2.78 14.36 -12.69
C LYS A 11 -3.96 13.45 -12.36
N ILE A 12 -4.38 13.48 -11.11
CA ILE A 12 -5.57 12.79 -10.61
C ILE A 12 -6.67 13.83 -10.37
N SER A 13 -7.75 13.77 -11.12
CA SER A 13 -8.91 14.66 -11.01
C SER A 13 -10.15 14.00 -11.59
N GLU A 14 -11.33 14.62 -11.43
CA GLU A 14 -12.59 14.12 -12.01
C GLU A 14 -12.54 13.98 -13.55
N ASP A 15 -11.76 14.84 -14.21
CA ASP A 15 -11.66 14.87 -15.68
C ASP A 15 -10.44 14.11 -16.22
N SER A 16 -9.62 13.51 -15.34
CA SER A 16 -8.44 12.75 -15.76
C SER A 16 -8.82 11.32 -16.13
N PRO A 17 -8.09 10.67 -17.04
CA PRO A 17 -8.18 9.22 -17.20
C PRO A 17 -7.98 8.48 -15.88
N THR A 18 -8.59 7.31 -15.75
CA THR A 18 -8.42 6.48 -14.55
C THR A 18 -6.94 6.10 -14.37
N PHE A 19 -6.39 6.39 -13.21
CA PHE A 19 -5.04 5.99 -12.82
C PHE A 19 -5.07 4.55 -12.29
N VAL A 20 -4.47 3.63 -13.02
CA VAL A 20 -4.52 2.18 -12.73
C VAL A 20 -3.29 1.77 -11.96
N ILE A 21 -3.50 1.25 -10.74
CA ILE A 21 -2.45 0.79 -9.84
C ILE A 21 -2.48 -0.73 -9.77
N ALA A 22 -1.41 -1.39 -10.24
CA ALA A 22 -1.22 -2.81 -10.04
C ALA A 22 -0.60 -3.08 -8.67
N GLU A 23 -1.05 -4.14 -7.99
CA GLU A 23 -0.53 -4.56 -6.69
C GLU A 23 0.33 -5.82 -6.85
N MET A 24 1.60 -5.76 -6.42
CA MET A 24 2.48 -6.92 -6.42
C MET A 24 2.23 -7.81 -5.20
N SER A 25 2.04 -7.20 -4.01
CA SER A 25 1.92 -7.92 -2.75
C SER A 25 3.05 -8.96 -2.57
N ALA A 26 2.76 -10.12 -2.00
CA ALA A 26 3.70 -11.22 -1.81
C ALA A 26 3.82 -12.18 -3.03
N ASN A 27 3.24 -11.84 -4.18
CA ASN A 27 3.19 -12.73 -5.35
C ASN A 27 4.57 -12.99 -6.00
N HIS A 28 5.59 -12.22 -5.60
CA HIS A 28 6.98 -12.47 -5.99
C HIS A 28 7.56 -13.76 -5.37
N LEU A 29 6.96 -14.33 -4.31
CA LEU A 29 7.38 -15.58 -3.66
C LEU A 29 8.89 -15.61 -3.33
N MET A 30 9.44 -14.52 -2.81
CA MET A 30 10.87 -14.34 -2.49
C MET A 30 11.81 -14.56 -3.69
N ASP A 31 11.32 -14.27 -4.91
CA ASP A 31 12.08 -14.34 -6.16
C ASP A 31 12.11 -12.95 -6.82
N PHE A 32 13.29 -12.37 -6.94
CA PHE A 32 13.48 -11.02 -7.50
C PHE A 32 13.12 -10.96 -8.99
N ASP A 33 13.50 -11.97 -9.77
CA ASP A 33 13.20 -11.99 -11.21
C ASP A 33 11.70 -12.13 -11.45
N ARG A 34 11.01 -12.88 -10.59
CA ARG A 34 9.55 -12.94 -10.59
C ARG A 34 8.92 -11.59 -10.25
N ALA A 35 9.47 -10.85 -9.29
CA ALA A 35 9.00 -9.50 -9.00
C ALA A 35 9.12 -8.59 -10.22
N VAL A 36 10.24 -8.63 -10.94
CA VAL A 36 10.44 -7.89 -12.19
C VAL A 36 9.45 -8.34 -13.28
N ALA A 37 9.22 -9.64 -13.43
CA ALA A 37 8.25 -10.17 -14.39
C ALA A 37 6.82 -9.71 -14.10
N ILE A 38 6.42 -9.61 -12.82
CA ILE A 38 5.11 -9.06 -12.42
C ILE A 38 5.01 -7.58 -12.81
N MET A 39 6.06 -6.79 -12.61
CA MET A 39 6.07 -5.38 -13.02
C MET A 39 5.93 -5.24 -14.54
N GLN A 40 6.65 -6.07 -15.31
CA GLN A 40 6.52 -6.07 -16.78
C GLN A 40 5.10 -6.44 -17.21
N ALA A 41 4.51 -7.48 -16.62
CA ALA A 41 3.14 -7.87 -16.91
C ALA A 41 2.12 -6.77 -16.57
N ALA A 42 2.32 -6.06 -15.46
CA ALA A 42 1.49 -4.90 -15.09
C ALA A 42 1.60 -3.79 -16.15
N LYS A 43 2.83 -3.49 -16.61
CA LYS A 43 3.06 -2.50 -17.67
C LYS A 43 2.39 -2.91 -18.98
N ASP A 44 2.55 -4.15 -19.40
CA ASP A 44 1.98 -4.68 -20.64
C ASP A 44 0.43 -4.68 -20.59
N ALA A 45 -0.14 -4.84 -19.39
CA ALA A 45 -1.58 -4.73 -19.16
C ALA A 45 -2.09 -3.28 -19.13
N GLY A 46 -1.21 -2.28 -19.22
CA GLY A 46 -1.58 -0.86 -19.25
C GLY A 46 -1.73 -0.21 -17.88
N ALA A 47 -1.12 -0.77 -16.81
CA ALA A 47 -1.07 -0.10 -15.53
C ALA A 47 -0.19 1.16 -15.59
N ASP A 48 -0.58 2.20 -14.83
CA ASP A 48 0.18 3.43 -14.66
C ASP A 48 1.20 3.32 -13.53
N ALA A 49 0.91 2.47 -12.54
CA ALA A 49 1.73 2.32 -11.35
C ALA A 49 1.81 0.88 -10.88
N ILE A 50 2.90 0.57 -10.18
CA ILE A 50 3.06 -0.66 -9.40
C ILE A 50 3.21 -0.31 -7.92
N LYS A 51 2.42 -0.96 -7.07
CA LYS A 51 2.51 -0.80 -5.61
C LYS A 51 3.06 -2.08 -4.98
N ILE A 52 3.94 -1.90 -4.02
CA ILE A 52 4.47 -2.95 -3.16
C ILE A 52 4.09 -2.71 -1.69
N GLN A 53 4.62 -3.53 -0.80
CA GLN A 53 4.45 -3.41 0.64
C GLN A 53 5.82 -3.32 1.33
N THR A 54 5.96 -2.42 2.30
CA THR A 54 7.20 -2.20 3.04
C THR A 54 6.96 -2.46 4.52
N TYR A 55 7.43 -3.60 4.98
CA TYR A 55 7.43 -4.05 6.37
C TYR A 55 8.53 -5.11 6.56
N THR A 56 8.80 -5.45 7.80
CA THR A 56 9.50 -6.68 8.18
C THR A 56 8.56 -7.54 9.03
N PRO A 57 8.78 -8.85 9.17
CA PRO A 57 7.98 -9.68 10.06
C PRO A 57 7.86 -9.07 11.47
N ASP A 58 8.97 -8.56 12.00
CA ASP A 58 9.05 -7.98 13.34
C ASP A 58 8.34 -6.62 13.50
N THR A 59 8.13 -5.88 12.40
CA THR A 59 7.46 -4.57 12.44
C THR A 59 5.96 -4.65 12.19
N ILE A 60 5.47 -5.74 11.59
CA ILE A 60 4.06 -5.89 11.26
C ILE A 60 3.29 -6.74 12.28
N THR A 61 3.97 -7.66 12.98
CA THR A 61 3.35 -8.53 13.99
C THR A 61 4.35 -9.00 15.04
N LEU A 62 3.86 -9.64 16.09
CA LEU A 62 4.70 -10.26 17.11
C LEU A 62 5.05 -11.71 16.72
N ASP A 63 6.29 -12.14 17.01
CA ASP A 63 6.65 -13.56 16.99
C ASP A 63 6.04 -14.24 18.22
N CYS A 64 4.84 -14.81 18.03
CA CYS A 64 4.03 -15.33 19.11
C CYS A 64 3.22 -16.54 18.64
N ASP A 65 3.20 -17.58 19.47
CA ASP A 65 2.44 -18.81 19.21
C ASP A 65 1.02 -18.81 19.84
N ASP A 66 0.58 -17.71 20.46
CA ASP A 66 -0.78 -17.59 21.01
C ASP A 66 -1.85 -17.81 19.93
N PRO A 67 -3.02 -18.35 20.28
CA PRO A 67 -4.10 -18.60 19.31
C PRO A 67 -4.52 -17.42 18.46
N CYS A 68 -4.41 -16.18 18.98
CA CYS A 68 -4.74 -14.97 18.21
C CYS A 68 -3.75 -14.66 17.09
N PHE A 69 -2.55 -15.25 17.09
CA PHE A 69 -1.55 -15.12 16.03
C PHE A 69 -1.52 -16.35 15.10
N GLN A 70 -2.31 -17.38 15.39
CA GLN A 70 -2.44 -18.56 14.53
C GLN A 70 -3.40 -18.30 13.38
N ILE A 71 -3.04 -18.77 12.20
CA ILE A 71 -3.93 -18.70 11.02
C ILE A 71 -4.80 -19.95 11.01
N THR A 72 -6.12 -19.76 11.19
CA THR A 72 -7.10 -20.86 11.33
C THR A 72 -8.42 -20.56 10.60
N GLN A 73 -8.35 -19.80 9.52
CA GLN A 73 -9.55 -19.27 8.84
C GLN A 73 -9.97 -20.04 7.59
N GLY A 74 -9.44 -21.26 7.38
CA GLY A 74 -9.72 -22.05 6.18
C GLY A 74 -8.98 -21.57 4.94
N THR A 75 -7.83 -20.95 5.12
CA THR A 75 -6.95 -20.47 4.05
C THR A 75 -5.84 -21.48 3.74
N ILE A 76 -5.13 -21.24 2.65
CA ILE A 76 -3.95 -22.05 2.28
C ILE A 76 -2.78 -21.88 3.27
N TRP A 77 -2.87 -20.94 4.20
CA TRP A 77 -1.85 -20.62 5.21
C TRP A 77 -2.21 -21.19 6.59
N ASP A 78 -3.30 -21.92 6.73
CA ASP A 78 -3.70 -22.52 8.01
C ASP A 78 -2.61 -23.42 8.58
N GLY A 79 -2.41 -23.34 9.90
CA GLY A 79 -1.41 -24.13 10.63
C GLY A 79 -0.05 -23.45 10.78
N THR A 80 0.08 -22.19 10.38
CA THR A 80 1.26 -21.36 10.68
C THR A 80 0.86 -20.11 11.47
N THR A 81 1.84 -19.38 12.03
CA THR A 81 1.64 -18.09 12.68
C THR A 81 1.73 -16.95 11.67
N LEU A 82 1.16 -15.80 12.02
CA LEU A 82 1.29 -14.57 11.20
C LEU A 82 2.76 -14.20 10.97
N HIS A 83 3.61 -14.25 12.01
CA HIS A 83 5.03 -13.90 11.88
C HIS A 83 5.74 -14.80 10.86
N LYS A 84 5.59 -16.14 10.97
CA LYS A 84 6.19 -17.10 10.03
C LYS A 84 5.67 -16.92 8.60
N LEU A 85 4.40 -16.55 8.43
CA LEU A 85 3.88 -16.21 7.12
C LEU A 85 4.59 -14.96 6.56
N TYR A 86 4.74 -13.91 7.36
CA TYR A 86 5.36 -12.66 6.91
C TYR A 86 6.87 -12.83 6.62
N GLU A 87 7.58 -13.78 7.25
CA GLU A 87 8.97 -14.13 6.88
C GLU A 87 9.11 -14.56 5.41
N THR A 88 8.06 -15.12 4.84
CA THR A 88 8.03 -15.58 3.44
C THR A 88 7.29 -14.65 2.49
N ALA A 89 6.61 -13.65 3.03
CA ALA A 89 5.70 -12.77 2.27
C ALA A 89 6.21 -11.34 2.10
N TYR A 90 7.11 -10.87 2.97
CA TYR A 90 7.60 -9.49 2.88
C TYR A 90 8.47 -9.27 1.63
N THR A 91 8.51 -8.03 1.15
CA THR A 91 9.43 -7.64 0.07
C THR A 91 10.75 -7.19 0.71
N PRO A 92 11.88 -7.90 0.49
CA PRO A 92 13.17 -7.51 1.06
C PRO A 92 13.49 -6.04 0.78
N TRP A 93 13.90 -5.31 1.81
CA TRP A 93 14.12 -3.86 1.68
C TRP A 93 15.26 -3.54 0.70
N GLU A 94 16.29 -4.39 0.63
CA GLU A 94 17.39 -4.24 -0.31
C GLU A 94 17.00 -4.43 -1.79
N TRP A 95 15.80 -4.98 -2.05
CA TRP A 95 15.24 -5.09 -3.40
C TRP A 95 14.54 -3.80 -3.83
N GLN A 96 13.91 -3.11 -2.89
CA GLN A 96 12.97 -2.04 -3.19
C GLN A 96 13.59 -0.88 -4.00
N PRO A 97 14.82 -0.38 -3.69
CA PRO A 97 15.46 0.63 -4.54
C PRO A 97 15.74 0.14 -5.96
N LYS A 98 16.07 -1.15 -6.12
CA LYS A 98 16.32 -1.76 -7.44
C LYS A 98 15.02 -1.91 -8.22
N LEU A 99 13.96 -2.38 -7.56
CA LEU A 99 12.62 -2.49 -8.16
C LEU A 99 12.08 -1.12 -8.56
N LYS A 100 12.27 -0.08 -7.72
CA LYS A 100 11.88 1.30 -8.06
C LYS A 100 12.56 1.75 -9.35
N LYS A 101 13.88 1.58 -9.45
CA LYS A 101 14.62 1.95 -10.65
C LYS A 101 14.11 1.24 -11.90
N ILE A 102 13.88 -0.06 -11.83
CA ILE A 102 13.35 -0.87 -12.95
C ILE A 102 11.93 -0.41 -13.31
N ALA A 103 11.07 -0.13 -12.33
CA ALA A 103 9.72 0.38 -12.59
C ALA A 103 9.75 1.73 -13.31
N GLU A 104 10.63 2.64 -12.88
CA GLU A 104 10.83 3.94 -13.52
C GLU A 104 11.33 3.81 -14.96
N GLU A 105 12.26 2.90 -15.23
CA GLU A 105 12.74 2.58 -16.57
C GLU A 105 11.63 2.00 -17.47
N MET A 106 10.67 1.27 -16.90
CA MET A 106 9.46 0.80 -17.58
C MET A 106 8.40 1.91 -17.76
N GLY A 107 8.59 3.08 -17.15
CA GLY A 107 7.60 4.16 -17.12
C GLY A 107 6.40 3.86 -16.24
N LEU A 108 6.60 3.09 -15.16
CA LEU A 108 5.63 2.88 -14.09
C LEU A 108 5.93 3.80 -12.91
N VAL A 109 4.91 4.38 -12.31
CA VAL A 109 5.04 5.01 -11.00
C VAL A 109 5.23 3.91 -9.96
N PHE A 110 6.30 4.00 -9.17
CA PHE A 110 6.58 3.04 -8.09
C PHE A 110 6.28 3.66 -6.73
N PHE A 111 5.55 2.94 -5.88
CA PHE A 111 5.31 3.34 -4.51
C PHE A 111 4.95 2.15 -3.61
N SER A 112 4.77 2.40 -2.32
CA SER A 112 4.55 1.35 -1.36
C SER A 112 3.47 1.68 -0.32
N SER A 113 2.95 0.64 0.32
CA SER A 113 2.27 0.73 1.61
C SER A 113 3.29 0.49 2.71
N PRO A 114 3.67 1.50 3.51
CA PRO A 114 4.35 1.28 4.78
C PRO A 114 3.39 0.72 5.83
N PHE A 115 3.93 0.01 6.84
CA PHE A 115 3.14 -0.54 7.95
C PHE A 115 3.68 -0.15 9.33
N ASP A 116 4.78 0.60 9.38
CA ASP A 116 5.41 1.07 10.60
C ASP A 116 6.16 2.41 10.35
N LEU A 117 6.63 3.05 11.43
CA LEU A 117 7.27 4.35 11.32
C LEU A 117 8.64 4.29 10.62
N THR A 118 9.37 3.16 10.72
CA THR A 118 10.70 3.03 10.11
C THR A 118 10.59 2.82 8.61
N SER A 119 9.53 2.14 8.15
CA SER A 119 9.24 1.99 6.73
C SER A 119 8.91 3.32 6.05
N ILE A 120 8.34 4.31 6.78
CA ILE A 120 8.15 5.66 6.24
C ILE A 120 9.51 6.34 6.01
N ASP A 121 10.44 6.25 6.97
CA ASP A 121 11.78 6.85 6.84
C ASP A 121 12.52 6.24 5.64
N PHE A 122 12.49 4.92 5.51
CA PHE A 122 13.09 4.22 4.37
C PHE A 122 12.46 4.65 3.01
N LEU A 123 11.15 4.80 2.95
CA LEU A 123 10.47 5.25 1.72
C LEU A 123 10.73 6.73 1.41
N GLU A 124 11.02 7.56 2.43
CA GLU A 124 11.49 8.94 2.21
C GLU A 124 12.89 8.96 1.60
N GLU A 125 13.81 8.11 2.07
CA GLU A 125 15.13 7.95 1.46
C GLU A 125 15.05 7.46 0.01
N MET A 126 14.04 6.65 -0.30
CA MET A 126 13.75 6.20 -1.66
C MET A 126 13.05 7.25 -2.52
N GLU A 127 12.62 8.38 -1.97
CA GLU A 127 11.90 9.45 -2.68
C GLU A 127 10.65 8.94 -3.43
N VAL A 128 9.82 8.09 -2.77
CA VAL A 128 8.56 7.66 -3.38
C VAL A 128 7.62 8.86 -3.60
N PRO A 129 6.85 8.90 -4.72
CA PRO A 129 6.03 10.06 -5.06
C PRO A 129 4.70 10.12 -4.31
N VAL A 130 4.28 9.04 -3.67
CA VAL A 130 2.97 8.92 -3.01
C VAL A 130 3.03 7.81 -1.94
N TYR A 131 2.23 7.94 -0.90
CA TYR A 131 2.06 6.94 0.15
C TYR A 131 0.72 6.24 0.06
N LYS A 132 0.71 4.93 0.36
CA LYS A 132 -0.54 4.18 0.53
C LYS A 132 -0.74 3.82 2.00
N VAL A 133 -1.83 4.29 2.58
CA VAL A 133 -2.32 3.83 3.90
C VAL A 133 -3.31 2.69 3.67
N ALA A 134 -3.00 1.51 4.18
CA ALA A 134 -3.88 0.36 4.05
C ALA A 134 -5.08 0.46 5.00
N SER A 135 -6.07 -0.42 4.85
CA SER A 135 -7.33 -0.27 5.59
C SER A 135 -7.18 -0.41 7.10
N PHE A 136 -6.24 -1.24 7.55
CA PHE A 136 -6.04 -1.48 8.99
C PHE A 136 -5.30 -0.33 9.68
N GLU A 137 -4.56 0.49 8.95
CA GLU A 137 -3.76 1.60 9.47
C GLU A 137 -4.53 2.94 9.50
N ILE A 138 -5.80 2.97 9.05
CA ILE A 138 -6.56 4.22 8.95
C ILE A 138 -6.83 4.90 10.30
N ASN A 139 -6.79 4.16 11.39
CA ASN A 139 -6.97 4.67 12.75
C ASN A 139 -5.65 4.81 13.52
N ASP A 140 -4.50 4.49 12.91
CA ASP A 140 -3.18 4.78 13.47
C ASP A 140 -2.82 6.26 13.23
N ILE A 141 -3.28 7.11 14.11
CA ILE A 141 -3.12 8.57 13.99
C ILE A 141 -1.66 9.03 14.02
N PRO A 142 -0.78 8.49 14.91
CA PRO A 142 0.65 8.79 14.86
C PRO A 142 1.31 8.45 13.52
N PHE A 143 0.96 7.32 12.93
CA PHE A 143 1.44 6.86 11.63
C PHE A 143 0.95 7.79 10.50
N ILE A 144 -0.35 8.09 10.44
CA ILE A 144 -0.93 9.01 9.46
C ILE A 144 -0.30 10.39 9.58
N ARG A 145 -0.09 10.89 10.80
CA ARG A 145 0.55 12.18 11.07
C ARG A 145 1.95 12.26 10.50
N LYS A 146 2.76 11.20 10.68
CA LYS A 146 4.11 11.12 10.12
C LYS A 146 4.09 11.14 8.60
N ILE A 147 3.21 10.37 7.96
CA ILE A 147 3.05 10.39 6.49
C ILE A 147 2.60 11.79 6.03
N ALA A 148 1.62 12.40 6.70
CA ALA A 148 1.10 13.71 6.29
C ALA A 148 2.18 14.80 6.30
N ARG A 149 3.11 14.76 7.25
CA ARG A 149 4.26 15.69 7.36
C ARG A 149 5.22 15.62 6.19
N THR A 150 5.23 14.55 5.41
CA THR A 150 6.06 14.47 4.20
C THR A 150 5.57 15.44 3.11
N GLY A 151 4.33 15.91 3.19
CA GLY A 151 3.69 16.75 2.18
C GLY A 151 3.33 16.03 0.89
N LYS A 152 3.71 14.75 0.75
CA LYS A 152 3.40 13.92 -0.43
C LYS A 152 1.93 13.50 -0.45
N PRO A 153 1.37 13.21 -1.64
CA PRO A 153 0.02 12.66 -1.75
C PRO A 153 -0.16 11.37 -0.94
N ILE A 154 -1.36 11.18 -0.42
CA ILE A 154 -1.73 9.99 0.36
C ILE A 154 -2.94 9.32 -0.28
N ILE A 155 -2.81 8.04 -0.62
CA ILE A 155 -3.92 7.20 -1.03
C ILE A 155 -4.32 6.36 0.19
N MET A 156 -5.56 6.50 0.65
CA MET A 156 -6.03 5.90 1.91
C MET A 156 -7.20 4.96 1.65
N SER A 157 -7.07 3.71 2.08
CA SER A 157 -8.13 2.70 2.01
C SER A 157 -9.11 2.83 3.16
N THR A 158 -10.42 2.65 2.90
CA THR A 158 -11.49 2.82 3.88
C THR A 158 -12.27 1.52 4.16
N GLY A 159 -11.71 0.36 3.80
CA GLY A 159 -12.44 -0.91 3.75
C GLY A 159 -13.04 -1.39 5.07
N ILE A 160 -12.40 -1.10 6.21
CA ILE A 160 -12.88 -1.46 7.55
C ILE A 160 -13.25 -0.24 8.40
N ALA A 161 -13.11 0.97 7.85
CA ALA A 161 -13.27 2.21 8.59
C ALA A 161 -14.75 2.58 8.78
N TYR A 162 -15.08 3.12 9.94
CA TYR A 162 -16.29 3.91 10.15
C TYR A 162 -16.07 5.34 9.65
N LEU A 163 -17.15 6.06 9.42
CA LEU A 163 -17.08 7.46 8.96
C LEU A 163 -16.24 8.33 9.92
N ALA A 164 -16.36 8.10 11.23
CA ALA A 164 -15.58 8.81 12.23
C ALA A 164 -14.06 8.58 12.12
N ASP A 165 -13.63 7.38 11.73
CA ASP A 165 -12.22 7.06 11.52
C ASP A 165 -11.69 7.82 10.29
N ILE A 166 -12.47 7.84 9.21
CA ILE A 166 -12.13 8.58 7.99
C ILE A 166 -12.03 10.07 8.27
N GLU A 167 -13.00 10.64 8.99
CA GLU A 167 -12.99 12.06 9.38
C GLU A 167 -11.78 12.41 10.25
N LEU A 168 -11.43 11.53 11.19
CA LEU A 168 -10.27 11.71 12.06
C LEU A 168 -8.96 11.67 11.25
N ALA A 169 -8.81 10.71 10.34
CA ALA A 169 -7.65 10.58 9.47
C ALA A 169 -7.48 11.82 8.56
N LEU A 170 -8.56 12.27 7.92
CA LEU A 170 -8.55 13.46 7.07
C LEU A 170 -8.21 14.73 7.85
N ARG A 171 -8.80 14.88 9.06
CA ARG A 171 -8.48 16.00 9.94
C ARG A 171 -7.01 15.99 10.34
N THR A 172 -6.45 14.83 10.67
CA THR A 172 -5.02 14.68 10.99
C THR A 172 -4.14 15.12 9.82
N CYS A 173 -4.45 14.70 8.60
CA CYS A 173 -3.71 15.15 7.42
C CYS A 173 -3.79 16.68 7.26
N LYS A 174 -4.97 17.26 7.41
CA LYS A 174 -5.19 18.71 7.31
C LYS A 174 -4.47 19.50 8.40
N GLU A 175 -4.43 19.00 9.63
CA GLU A 175 -3.68 19.62 10.75
C GLU A 175 -2.19 19.72 10.45
N GLU A 176 -1.63 18.76 9.71
CA GLU A 176 -0.24 18.77 9.24
C GLU A 176 -0.05 19.53 7.90
N GLY A 177 -1.09 20.19 7.40
CA GLY A 177 -1.05 20.99 6.16
C GLY A 177 -1.13 20.18 4.86
N ASN A 178 -1.45 18.89 4.93
CA ASN A 178 -1.54 18.02 3.76
C ASN A 178 -3.01 17.73 3.39
N GLU A 179 -3.48 18.36 2.34
CA GLU A 179 -4.83 18.14 1.79
C GLU A 179 -4.82 17.26 0.51
N ASN A 180 -3.66 16.70 0.13
CA ASN A 180 -3.50 15.82 -1.04
C ASN A 180 -3.86 14.38 -0.67
N VAL A 181 -5.11 14.13 -0.32
CA VAL A 181 -5.61 12.82 0.12
C VAL A 181 -6.63 12.28 -0.88
N ILE A 182 -6.43 11.02 -1.28
CA ILE A 182 -7.32 10.24 -2.13
C ILE A 182 -7.89 9.11 -1.29
N LEU A 183 -9.21 9.00 -1.22
CA LEU A 183 -9.88 7.90 -0.53
C LEU A 183 -10.25 6.80 -1.52
N LEU A 184 -9.98 5.55 -1.13
CA LEU A 184 -10.41 4.36 -1.87
C LEU A 184 -11.54 3.65 -1.15
N LYS A 185 -12.64 3.43 -1.86
CA LYS A 185 -13.63 2.44 -1.44
C LYS A 185 -13.04 1.05 -1.67
N CYS A 186 -12.95 0.24 -0.62
CA CYS A 186 -12.37 -1.09 -0.69
C CYS A 186 -13.40 -2.17 -0.36
N THR A 187 -13.24 -3.35 -0.97
CA THR A 187 -13.89 -4.57 -0.57
C THR A 187 -12.88 -5.40 0.21
N SER A 188 -13.10 -5.58 1.52
CA SER A 188 -12.19 -6.32 2.40
C SER A 188 -12.43 -7.84 2.33
N ALA A 189 -12.39 -8.38 1.11
CA ALA A 189 -12.48 -9.81 0.85
C ALA A 189 -11.42 -10.22 -0.17
N TYR A 190 -10.77 -11.37 0.06
CA TYR A 190 -9.70 -11.89 -0.79
C TYR A 190 -9.98 -13.35 -1.17
N PRO A 191 -10.22 -13.65 -2.47
CA PRO A 191 -10.38 -12.68 -3.57
C PRO A 191 -11.68 -11.89 -3.46
N ALA A 192 -11.69 -10.64 -3.94
CA ALA A 192 -12.89 -9.84 -3.97
C ALA A 192 -13.89 -10.42 -5.00
N PRO A 193 -15.18 -10.64 -4.64
CA PRO A 193 -16.18 -11.09 -5.60
C PRO A 193 -16.36 -10.07 -6.74
N VAL A 194 -16.51 -10.56 -7.97
CA VAL A 194 -16.65 -9.71 -9.18
C VAL A 194 -17.83 -8.72 -9.04
N SER A 195 -18.88 -9.09 -8.30
CA SER A 195 -20.03 -8.21 -8.03
C SER A 195 -19.68 -6.92 -7.29
N TYR A 196 -18.55 -6.86 -6.63
CA TYR A 196 -18.06 -5.67 -5.90
C TYR A 196 -17.06 -4.84 -6.70
N THR A 197 -16.59 -5.31 -7.85
CA THR A 197 -15.64 -4.57 -8.70
C THR A 197 -16.31 -3.43 -9.47
N HIS A 198 -17.63 -3.43 -9.56
CA HIS A 198 -18.38 -2.34 -10.15
C HIS A 198 -18.87 -1.37 -9.05
N LEU A 199 -18.43 -0.11 -9.15
CA LEU A 199 -18.98 0.98 -8.36
C LEU A 199 -20.39 1.30 -8.87
N ARG A 200 -21.37 1.22 -7.97
CA ARG A 200 -22.75 1.62 -8.23
C ARG A 200 -23.04 2.96 -7.57
#